data_25d7439c723d348d0a3ca906d6fcc2cc
#
_entry.id   25d7439c723d348d0a3ca906d6fcc2cc
#
_cell.length_a   1.000
_cell.length_b   1.000
_cell.length_c   1.000
_cell.angle_alpha   90.00
_cell.angle_beta   90.00
_cell.angle_gamma   90.00
#
_symmetry.space_group_name_H-M   'P 1'
#
loop_
_entity.id
_entity.type
_entity.pdbx_description
1 polymer ?
#
loop_
_entity_poly.entity_id
_entity_poly.type
_entity_poly.pdbx_seq_one_letter_code
_entity_poly.pdbx_strand_id
1 'polypeptide(L)'
;MIGGIAIEHGTRAQLVERYKEGTRVFAEALEGITDGELDARLRPEDWTAREVVHHMADREMTWAIRLRRLIAEDTPRIQGYDQEEYAQRLFYGDRPIEASLEAVSAARRTTGDILDRLSEEQWARGGTHTESGPYRVDTWLEIYADHAHDHADQIRRARESAQLR
;
A
#
# COMPACT_ATOMS: atom_id res chain seq x y z
N MET A 1 -29.47 7.42 16.28
CA MET A 1 -28.75 8.17 15.22
C MET A 1 -27.27 8.18 15.62
N ILE A 2 -26.46 7.30 15.02
CA ILE A 2 -25.02 7.31 15.21
C ILE A 2 -24.48 8.06 14.00
N GLY A 3 -24.06 9.33 14.23
CA GLY A 3 -23.42 10.14 13.23
C GLY A 3 -22.09 9.51 12.84
N GLY A 4 -21.99 8.96 11.64
CA GLY A 4 -20.74 8.57 11.05
C GLY A 4 -19.87 9.83 10.93
N ILE A 5 -18.70 9.81 11.53
CA ILE A 5 -17.65 10.80 11.27
C ILE A 5 -17.27 10.58 9.81
N ALA A 6 -17.74 11.46 8.92
CA ALA A 6 -17.22 11.54 7.57
C ALA A 6 -15.73 11.94 7.73
N ILE A 7 -14.84 11.01 7.46
CA ILE A 7 -13.44 11.34 7.24
C ILE A 7 -13.45 12.26 6.04
N GLU A 8 -13.10 13.54 6.21
CA GLU A 8 -12.89 14.46 5.10
C GLU A 8 -11.70 13.90 4.29
N HIS A 9 -12.02 13.11 3.27
CA HIS A 9 -11.05 12.76 2.26
C HIS A 9 -10.58 14.06 1.61
N GLY A 10 -9.27 14.31 1.61
CA GLY A 10 -8.68 15.46 0.96
C GLY A 10 -9.09 15.56 -0.51
N THR A 11 -8.84 16.69 -1.15
CA THR A 11 -9.06 16.81 -2.59
C THR A 11 -8.27 15.74 -3.35
N ARG A 12 -8.70 15.39 -4.57
CA ARG A 12 -7.98 14.42 -5.43
C ARG A 12 -6.49 14.77 -5.56
N ALA A 13 -6.15 16.04 -5.75
CA ALA A 13 -4.78 16.51 -5.84
C ALA A 13 -3.99 16.24 -4.55
N GLN A 14 -4.58 16.48 -3.39
CA GLN A 14 -3.96 16.18 -2.09
C GLN A 14 -3.73 14.68 -1.91
N LEU A 15 -4.69 13.84 -2.31
CA LEU A 15 -4.55 12.38 -2.25
C LEU A 15 -3.46 11.86 -3.19
N VAL A 16 -3.33 12.42 -4.40
CA VAL A 16 -2.25 12.08 -5.33
C VAL A 16 -0.88 12.42 -4.74
N GLU A 17 -0.72 13.62 -4.18
CA GLU A 17 0.54 14.00 -3.53
C GLU A 17 0.84 13.11 -2.31
N ARG A 18 -0.15 12.80 -1.51
CA ARG A 18 -0.01 11.89 -0.37
C ARG A 18 0.39 10.48 -0.80
N TYR A 19 -0.21 9.96 -1.87
CA TYR A 19 0.22 8.69 -2.47
C TYR A 19 1.71 8.73 -2.87
N LYS A 20 2.12 9.77 -3.59
CA LYS A 20 3.51 9.94 -4.06
C LYS A 20 4.51 10.09 -2.90
N GLU A 21 4.16 10.89 -1.89
CA GLU A 21 4.96 11.10 -0.68
C GLU A 21 5.18 9.79 0.10
N GLY A 22 4.23 8.90 0.10
CA GLY A 22 4.29 7.62 0.82
C GLY A 22 5.52 6.79 0.48
N THR A 23 6.09 6.91 -0.72
CA THR A 23 7.34 6.24 -1.10
C THR A 23 8.50 6.68 -0.22
N ARG A 24 8.66 7.99 -0.03
CA ARG A 24 9.70 8.57 0.83
C ARG A 24 9.47 8.21 2.30
N VAL A 25 8.25 8.41 2.78
CA VAL A 25 7.87 8.14 4.18
C VAL A 25 8.10 6.68 4.56
N PHE A 26 7.79 5.75 3.66
CA PHE A 26 8.04 4.32 3.87
C PHE A 26 9.54 3.99 3.91
N ALA A 27 10.33 4.54 2.99
CA ALA A 27 11.77 4.36 2.97
C ALA A 27 12.44 4.91 4.25
N GLU A 28 12.04 6.10 4.69
CA GLU A 28 12.55 6.72 5.93
C GLU A 28 12.25 5.90 7.18
N ALA A 29 11.11 5.21 7.25
CA ALA A 29 10.78 4.33 8.37
C ALA A 29 11.76 3.14 8.51
N LEU A 30 12.43 2.79 7.43
CA LEU A 30 13.38 1.67 7.34
C LEU A 30 14.84 2.12 7.35
N GLU A 31 15.11 3.43 7.36
CA GLU A 31 16.47 3.95 7.36
C GLU A 31 17.25 3.46 8.59
N GLY A 32 18.42 2.87 8.35
CA GLY A 32 19.27 2.35 9.41
C GLY A 32 18.68 1.18 10.21
N ILE A 33 17.65 0.50 9.70
CA ILE A 33 17.04 -0.64 10.39
C ILE A 33 18.03 -1.79 10.53
N THR A 34 18.12 -2.35 11.73
CA THR A 34 18.95 -3.53 12.02
C THR A 34 18.18 -4.83 11.78
N ASP A 35 18.91 -5.97 11.67
CA ASP A 35 18.27 -7.29 11.55
C ASP A 35 17.32 -7.58 12.71
N GLY A 36 17.72 -7.21 13.93
CA GLY A 36 16.88 -7.39 15.11
C GLY A 36 15.59 -6.57 15.05
N GLU A 37 15.64 -5.37 14.53
CA GLU A 37 14.47 -4.52 14.33
C GLU A 37 13.61 -5.02 13.16
N LEU A 38 14.21 -5.58 12.10
CA LEU A 38 13.46 -6.20 10.99
C LEU A 38 12.57 -7.36 11.45
N ASP A 39 13.05 -8.14 12.40
CA ASP A 39 12.31 -9.28 12.94
C ASP A 39 11.47 -8.91 14.18
N ALA A 40 11.44 -7.62 14.54
CA ALA A 40 10.59 -7.11 15.61
C ALA A 40 9.14 -6.93 15.16
N ARG A 41 8.23 -7.13 16.12
CA ARG A 41 6.79 -6.87 15.99
C ARG A 41 6.27 -6.16 17.23
N LEU A 42 5.24 -5.36 17.07
CA LEU A 42 4.66 -4.61 18.20
C LEU A 42 3.98 -5.57 19.19
N ARG A 43 3.18 -6.52 18.68
CA ARG A 43 2.49 -7.57 19.44
C ARG A 43 2.76 -8.94 18.80
N PRO A 44 2.63 -10.05 19.55
CA PRO A 44 2.91 -11.39 19.03
C PRO A 44 2.14 -11.75 17.75
N GLU A 45 0.92 -11.25 17.60
CA GLU A 45 0.05 -11.46 16.45
C GLU A 45 0.29 -10.52 15.26
N ASP A 46 1.06 -9.44 15.45
CA ASP A 46 1.35 -8.48 14.37
C ASP A 46 2.46 -9.01 13.45
N TRP A 47 2.49 -8.52 12.25
CA TRP A 47 3.60 -8.79 11.32
C TRP A 47 4.89 -8.11 11.79
N THR A 48 6.02 -8.74 11.50
CA THR A 48 7.33 -8.12 11.66
C THR A 48 7.53 -7.00 10.64
N ALA A 49 8.51 -6.12 10.88
CA ALA A 49 8.87 -5.09 9.90
C ALA A 49 9.28 -5.71 8.55
N ARG A 50 9.97 -6.87 8.56
CA ARG A 50 10.31 -7.64 7.35
C ARG A 50 9.06 -8.07 6.57
N GLU A 51 8.10 -8.68 7.26
CA GLU A 51 6.83 -9.12 6.67
C GLU A 51 6.04 -7.95 6.09
N VAL A 52 6.03 -6.81 6.77
CA VAL A 52 5.41 -5.56 6.27
C VAL A 52 6.07 -5.07 4.98
N VAL A 53 7.40 -5.15 4.85
CA VAL A 53 8.11 -4.74 3.61
C VAL A 53 7.69 -5.62 2.43
N HIS A 54 7.62 -6.94 2.61
CA HIS A 54 7.20 -7.84 1.53
C HIS A 54 5.72 -7.67 1.19
N HIS A 55 4.88 -7.50 2.21
CA HIS A 55 3.47 -7.15 2.01
C HIS A 55 3.31 -5.88 1.17
N MET A 56 4.05 -4.83 1.49
CA MET A 56 4.02 -3.58 0.72
C MET A 56 4.42 -3.80 -0.73
N ALA A 57 5.46 -4.58 -1.00
CA ALA A 57 5.89 -4.87 -2.37
C ALA A 57 4.80 -5.59 -3.18
N ASP A 58 4.22 -6.65 -2.64
CA ASP A 58 3.19 -7.42 -3.32
C ASP A 58 1.89 -6.61 -3.50
N ARG A 59 1.54 -5.79 -2.50
CA ARG A 59 0.42 -4.86 -2.59
C ARG A 59 0.64 -3.82 -3.68
N GLU A 60 1.75 -3.13 -3.68
CA GLU A 60 2.02 -2.06 -4.65
C GLU A 60 2.06 -2.61 -6.08
N MET A 61 2.65 -3.76 -6.32
CA MET A 61 2.61 -4.41 -7.64
C MET A 61 1.18 -4.79 -8.05
N THR A 62 0.42 -5.40 -7.15
CA THR A 62 -0.97 -5.79 -7.40
C THR A 62 -1.84 -4.56 -7.67
N TRP A 63 -1.71 -3.51 -6.88
CA TRP A 63 -2.52 -2.30 -6.99
C TRP A 63 -2.15 -1.46 -8.20
N ALA A 64 -0.87 -1.42 -8.56
CA ALA A 64 -0.43 -0.80 -9.79
C ALA A 64 -1.08 -1.46 -11.02
N ILE A 65 -1.20 -2.79 -11.01
CA ILE A 65 -1.91 -3.54 -12.07
C ILE A 65 -3.41 -3.23 -12.03
N ARG A 66 -4.04 -3.21 -10.86
CA ARG A 66 -5.47 -2.90 -10.72
C ARG A 66 -5.80 -1.52 -11.29
N LEU A 67 -5.03 -0.50 -10.95
CA LEU A 67 -5.22 0.85 -11.50
C LEU A 67 -5.13 0.86 -13.04
N ARG A 68 -4.11 0.21 -13.60
CA ARG A 68 -3.93 0.11 -15.06
C ARG A 68 -5.11 -0.58 -15.73
N ARG A 69 -5.63 -1.64 -15.14
CA ARG A 69 -6.83 -2.34 -15.65
C ARG A 69 -8.06 -1.46 -15.60
N LEU A 70 -8.28 -0.71 -14.50
CA LEU A 70 -9.40 0.24 -14.38
C LEU A 70 -9.36 1.32 -15.45
N ILE A 71 -8.16 1.77 -15.83
CA ILE A 71 -7.96 2.84 -16.82
C ILE A 71 -8.05 2.29 -18.26
N ALA A 72 -7.48 1.14 -18.54
CA ALA A 72 -7.22 0.67 -19.90
C ALA A 72 -8.21 -0.39 -20.41
N GLU A 73 -8.91 -1.10 -19.51
CA GLU A 73 -9.85 -2.15 -19.88
C GLU A 73 -11.31 -1.68 -19.74
N ASP A 74 -12.21 -2.27 -20.50
CA ASP A 74 -13.64 -2.00 -20.39
C ASP A 74 -14.25 -2.86 -19.26
N THR A 75 -14.75 -2.20 -18.20
CA THR A 75 -15.42 -2.83 -17.05
C THR A 75 -14.66 -4.04 -16.47
N PRO A 76 -13.39 -3.90 -16.07
CA PRO A 76 -12.58 -5.01 -15.60
C PRO A 76 -13.14 -5.62 -14.32
N ARG A 77 -12.95 -6.92 -14.16
CA ARG A 77 -13.16 -7.61 -12.89
C ARG A 77 -11.86 -7.65 -12.11
N ILE A 78 -11.83 -6.99 -10.96
CA ILE A 78 -10.65 -6.90 -10.08
C ILE A 78 -10.74 -7.99 -9.03
N GLN A 79 -9.75 -8.85 -9.00
CA GLN A 79 -9.67 -9.97 -8.06
C GLN A 79 -9.12 -9.53 -6.71
N GLY A 80 -9.79 -9.88 -5.62
CA GLY A 80 -9.25 -9.86 -4.25
C GLY A 80 -8.24 -10.99 -4.02
N TYR A 81 -7.44 -10.89 -2.96
CA TYR A 81 -6.55 -11.96 -2.52
C TYR A 81 -6.37 -11.96 -1.00
N ASP A 82 -6.07 -13.12 -0.45
CA ASP A 82 -5.79 -13.30 0.97
C ASP A 82 -4.34 -12.93 1.29
N GLN A 83 -4.15 -11.89 2.05
CA GLN A 83 -2.81 -11.40 2.41
C GLN A 83 -2.06 -12.31 3.38
N GLU A 84 -2.77 -13.03 4.26
CA GLU A 84 -2.16 -13.97 5.19
C GLU A 84 -1.63 -15.21 4.46
N GLU A 85 -2.37 -15.72 3.49
CA GLU A 85 -1.91 -16.77 2.60
C GLU A 85 -0.67 -16.34 1.80
N TYR A 86 -0.62 -15.08 1.34
CA TYR A 86 0.56 -14.52 0.66
C TYR A 86 1.76 -14.47 1.61
N ALA A 87 1.56 -13.96 2.82
CA ALA A 87 2.64 -13.87 3.80
C ALA A 87 3.30 -15.23 4.07
N GLN A 88 2.47 -16.28 4.23
CA GLN A 88 2.95 -17.65 4.48
C GLN A 88 3.58 -18.28 3.25
N ARG A 89 2.88 -18.26 2.10
CA ARG A 89 3.29 -18.99 0.89
C ARG A 89 4.40 -18.32 0.11
N LEU A 90 4.59 -17.01 0.28
CA LEU A 90 5.64 -16.25 -0.38
C LEU A 90 6.82 -15.91 0.54
N PHE A 91 6.93 -16.59 1.68
CA PHE A 91 8.09 -16.58 2.57
C PHE A 91 8.46 -15.18 3.09
N TYR A 92 7.48 -14.40 3.55
CA TYR A 92 7.71 -13.03 4.02
C TYR A 92 8.68 -12.96 5.21
N GLY A 93 8.70 -13.97 6.07
CA GLY A 93 9.58 -14.03 7.24
C GLY A 93 11.07 -14.28 6.94
N ASP A 94 11.40 -14.79 5.75
CA ASP A 94 12.75 -15.32 5.48
C ASP A 94 13.50 -14.61 4.34
N ARG A 95 12.80 -13.84 3.50
CA ARG A 95 13.41 -13.23 2.32
C ARG A 95 14.20 -11.95 2.64
N PRO A 96 15.30 -11.67 1.91
CA PRO A 96 15.94 -10.34 1.93
C PRO A 96 14.97 -9.26 1.45
N ILE A 97 15.02 -8.07 2.04
CA ILE A 97 14.05 -7.01 1.79
C ILE A 97 14.40 -6.08 0.62
N GLU A 98 15.64 -6.07 0.15
CA GLU A 98 16.18 -5.09 -0.78
C GLU A 98 15.37 -5.03 -2.08
N ALA A 99 15.16 -6.17 -2.72
CA ALA A 99 14.38 -6.24 -3.96
C ALA A 99 12.91 -5.84 -3.75
N SER A 100 12.35 -6.11 -2.59
CA SER A 100 10.99 -5.66 -2.24
C SER A 100 10.91 -4.15 -2.06
N LEU A 101 11.92 -3.52 -1.47
CA LEU A 101 11.99 -2.06 -1.37
C LEU A 101 12.12 -1.39 -2.75
N GLU A 102 12.93 -1.95 -3.63
CA GLU A 102 13.05 -1.50 -5.02
C GLU A 102 11.70 -1.62 -5.76
N ALA A 103 11.00 -2.74 -5.58
CA ALA A 103 9.68 -2.96 -6.17
C ALA A 103 8.63 -1.94 -5.68
N VAL A 104 8.58 -1.66 -4.37
CA VAL A 104 7.70 -0.61 -3.80
C VAL A 104 8.00 0.73 -4.45
N SER A 105 9.27 1.13 -4.47
CA SER A 105 9.69 2.42 -5.02
C SER A 105 9.35 2.54 -6.51
N ALA A 106 9.67 1.52 -7.31
CA ALA A 106 9.42 1.53 -8.75
C ALA A 106 7.93 1.51 -9.08
N ALA A 107 7.14 0.64 -8.41
CA ALA A 107 5.70 0.55 -8.64
C ALA A 107 5.00 1.87 -8.31
N ARG A 108 5.32 2.49 -7.17
CA ARG A 108 4.72 3.77 -6.77
C ARG A 108 5.12 4.93 -7.66
N ARG A 109 6.37 5.04 -8.06
CA ARG A 109 6.83 6.12 -8.96
C ARG A 109 6.13 6.04 -10.32
N THR A 110 6.15 4.88 -10.96
CA THR A 110 5.48 4.72 -12.27
C THR A 110 3.96 4.88 -12.19
N THR A 111 3.35 4.53 -11.07
CA THR A 111 1.92 4.75 -10.83
C THR A 111 1.62 6.23 -10.60
N GLY A 112 2.45 6.94 -9.83
CA GLY A 112 2.36 8.39 -9.66
C GLY A 112 2.43 9.15 -10.99
N ASP A 113 3.32 8.75 -11.88
CA ASP A 113 3.42 9.33 -13.24
C ASP A 113 2.13 9.16 -14.07
N ILE A 114 1.40 8.07 -13.85
CA ILE A 114 0.09 7.85 -14.49
C ILE A 114 -0.96 8.76 -13.85
N LEU A 115 -1.04 8.81 -12.51
CA LEU A 115 -2.02 9.64 -11.80
C LEU A 115 -1.93 11.12 -12.18
N ASP A 116 -0.72 11.63 -12.40
CA ASP A 116 -0.47 13.02 -12.80
C ASP A 116 -1.02 13.37 -14.21
N ARG A 117 -1.37 12.37 -15.02
CA ARG A 117 -1.77 12.53 -16.43
C ARG A 117 -3.23 12.16 -16.71
N LEU A 118 -3.96 11.68 -15.70
CA LEU A 118 -5.33 11.22 -15.92
C LEU A 118 -6.28 12.37 -16.25
N SER A 119 -7.06 12.18 -17.31
CA SER A 119 -8.19 13.05 -17.64
C SER A 119 -9.38 12.79 -16.68
N GLU A 120 -10.34 13.71 -16.60
CA GLU A 120 -11.57 13.54 -15.82
C GLU A 120 -12.36 12.30 -16.27
N GLU A 121 -12.35 11.98 -17.55
CA GLU A 121 -12.97 10.76 -18.06
C GLU A 121 -12.28 9.51 -17.51
N GLN A 122 -10.94 9.48 -17.46
CA GLN A 122 -10.18 8.36 -16.91
C GLN A 122 -10.36 8.22 -15.39
N TRP A 123 -10.46 9.32 -14.65
CA TRP A 123 -10.80 9.30 -13.23
C TRP A 123 -12.17 8.68 -12.96
N ALA A 124 -13.13 8.87 -13.87
CA ALA A 124 -14.47 8.30 -13.75
C ALA A 124 -14.55 6.80 -14.11
N ARG A 125 -13.51 6.21 -14.71
CA ARG A 125 -13.50 4.79 -15.09
C ARG A 125 -13.55 3.87 -13.89
N GLY A 126 -14.06 2.67 -14.11
CA GLY A 126 -14.18 1.67 -13.04
C GLY A 126 -14.51 0.29 -13.56
N GLY A 127 -14.60 -0.64 -12.64
CA GLY A 127 -14.96 -2.03 -12.84
C GLY A 127 -15.65 -2.59 -11.61
N THR A 128 -15.53 -3.90 -11.38
CA THR A 128 -16.11 -4.59 -10.24
C THR A 128 -15.03 -5.36 -9.47
N HIS A 129 -14.89 -5.09 -8.20
CA HIS A 129 -14.03 -5.87 -7.30
C HIS A 129 -14.81 -7.08 -6.77
N THR A 130 -14.16 -8.24 -6.70
CA THR A 130 -14.81 -9.51 -6.32
C THR A 130 -15.38 -9.53 -4.90
N GLU A 131 -14.82 -8.70 -4.00
CA GLU A 131 -15.22 -8.65 -2.59
C GLU A 131 -16.07 -7.42 -2.24
N SER A 132 -15.74 -6.25 -2.85
CA SER A 132 -16.36 -4.97 -2.48
C SER A 132 -17.35 -4.41 -3.51
N GLY A 133 -17.53 -5.07 -4.67
CA GLY A 133 -18.48 -4.62 -5.70
C GLY A 133 -17.91 -3.47 -6.56
N PRO A 134 -18.69 -2.40 -6.84
CA PRO A 134 -18.24 -1.30 -7.70
C PRO A 134 -16.91 -0.72 -7.25
N TYR A 135 -15.97 -0.56 -8.18
CA TYR A 135 -14.60 -0.17 -7.89
C TYR A 135 -14.07 0.77 -8.96
N ARG A 136 -13.79 2.01 -8.60
CA ARG A 136 -13.41 3.09 -9.50
C ARG A 136 -11.97 3.54 -9.28
N VAL A 137 -11.43 4.32 -10.22
CA VAL A 137 -10.10 4.95 -10.09
C VAL A 137 -10.05 5.88 -8.87
N ASP A 138 -11.10 6.69 -8.64
CA ASP A 138 -11.19 7.52 -7.43
C ASP A 138 -11.16 6.66 -6.14
N THR A 139 -11.94 5.59 -6.09
CA THR A 139 -11.98 4.66 -4.94
C THR A 139 -10.61 4.01 -4.70
N TRP A 140 -9.90 3.66 -5.78
CA TRP A 140 -8.53 3.15 -5.69
C TRP A 140 -7.62 4.15 -4.99
N LEU A 141 -7.66 5.42 -5.38
CA LEU A 141 -6.84 6.46 -4.79
C LEU A 141 -7.17 6.71 -3.31
N GLU A 142 -8.46 6.79 -2.96
CA GLU A 142 -8.91 6.97 -1.58
C GLU A 142 -8.39 5.87 -0.65
N ILE A 143 -8.39 4.61 -1.11
CA ILE A 143 -7.91 3.48 -0.31
C ILE A 143 -6.38 3.51 -0.16
N TYR A 144 -5.64 3.90 -1.21
CA TYR A 144 -4.21 3.65 -1.26
C TYR A 144 -3.32 4.88 -1.01
N ALA A 145 -3.90 6.07 -0.92
CA ALA A 145 -3.14 7.29 -0.61
C ALA A 145 -2.43 7.19 0.75
N ASP A 146 -3.08 6.64 1.76
CA ASP A 146 -2.56 6.53 3.13
C ASP A 146 -1.78 5.24 3.41
N HIS A 147 -1.93 4.21 2.61
CA HIS A 147 -1.44 2.86 2.93
C HIS A 147 0.06 2.79 3.26
N ALA A 148 0.92 3.49 2.50
CA ALA A 148 2.35 3.51 2.78
C ALA A 148 2.68 4.27 4.08
N HIS A 149 1.92 5.30 4.42
CA HIS A 149 2.04 6.04 5.68
C HIS A 149 1.67 5.16 6.88
N ASP A 150 0.56 4.43 6.79
CA ASP A 150 0.09 3.54 7.85
C ASP A 150 1.12 2.43 8.14
N HIS A 151 1.68 1.82 7.10
CA HIS A 151 2.72 0.80 7.25
C HIS A 151 4.06 1.37 7.71
N ALA A 152 4.43 2.59 7.32
CA ALA A 152 5.59 3.29 7.86
C ALA A 152 5.44 3.49 9.38
N ASP A 153 4.28 3.89 9.84
CA ASP A 153 3.99 4.05 11.27
C ASP A 153 3.97 2.71 12.02
N GLN A 154 3.48 1.65 11.38
CA GLN A 154 3.55 0.29 11.94
C GLN A 154 5.01 -0.15 12.15
N ILE A 155 5.89 0.08 11.16
CA ILE A 155 7.32 -0.23 11.26
C ILE A 155 7.99 0.59 12.37
N ARG A 156 7.74 1.89 12.45
CA ARG A 156 8.31 2.75 13.49
C ARG A 156 7.96 2.25 14.91
N ARG A 157 6.69 1.90 15.13
CA ARG A 157 6.23 1.34 16.42
C ARG A 157 6.87 -0.01 16.74
N ALA A 158 7.06 -0.88 15.74
CA ALA A 158 7.76 -2.15 15.94
C ALA A 158 9.22 -1.94 16.34
N ARG A 159 9.92 -0.99 15.69
CA ARG A 159 11.32 -0.61 16.01
C ARG A 159 11.44 -0.04 17.42
N GLU A 160 10.55 0.88 17.82
CA GLU A 160 10.53 1.43 19.18
C GLU A 160 10.35 0.33 20.23
N SER A 161 9.46 -0.63 19.98
CA SER A 161 9.26 -1.78 20.86
C SER A 161 10.50 -2.68 20.98
N ALA A 162 11.29 -2.82 19.91
CA ALA A 162 12.53 -3.60 19.93
C ALA A 162 13.63 -2.93 20.76
N GLN A 163 13.69 -1.59 20.75
CA GLN A 163 14.70 -0.81 21.47
C GLN A 163 14.44 -0.78 23.01
N LEU A 164 13.23 -1.10 23.43
CA LEU A 164 12.83 -1.10 24.86
C LEU A 164 13.02 -2.46 25.54
N ARG A 165 13.48 -3.49 24.82
CA ARG A 165 13.72 -4.85 25.32
C ARG A 165 15.17 -5.12 25.55
#